data_b72f3a7d727dfc15cbd76e2c6f95f2d0
#
_entry.id   b72f3a7d727dfc15cbd76e2c6f95f2d0
#
_cell.length_a   1.000
_cell.length_b   1.000
_cell.length_c   1.000
_cell.angle_alpha   90.00
_cell.angle_beta   90.00
_cell.angle_gamma   90.00
#
_symmetry.space_group_name_H-M   'P 1'
#
loop_
_entity.id
_entity.type
_entity.pdbx_description
1 polymer ?
#
loop_
_entity_poly.entity_id
_entity_poly.type
_entity_poly.pdbx_seq_one_letter_code
_entity_poly.pdbx_strand_id
1 'polypeptide(L)'
;MKRIDAIIKPSKLDDVKAGIHALGVTGLTVFEVKGYGRQKGHTEMYRGTEYTVEFLPKIMLSVIVVEDLVEPVVKAITDSARTGKIGDGKIFVTSLDDVIRIRTGERGRDAI
;
A
#
# COMPACT_ATOMS: atom_id res chain seq x y z
N MET A 1 13.00 3.54 12.71
CA MET A 1 11.58 3.46 12.28
C MET A 1 11.48 3.71 10.78
N LYS A 2 10.65 2.97 10.14
CA LYS A 2 10.43 3.09 8.70
C LYS A 2 8.94 3.21 8.40
N ARG A 3 8.61 3.99 7.36
CA ARG A 3 7.31 4.01 6.75
C ARG A 3 7.36 3.17 5.48
N ILE A 4 6.43 2.24 5.37
CA ILE A 4 6.27 1.40 4.20
C ILE A 4 4.95 1.78 3.55
N ASP A 5 5.04 2.30 2.33
CA ASP A 5 3.88 2.61 1.51
C ASP A 5 3.80 1.60 0.38
N ALA A 6 2.64 1.05 0.14
CA ALA A 6 2.43 0.12 -0.96
C ALA A 6 1.25 0.55 -1.80
N ILE A 7 1.47 0.63 -3.12
CA ILE A 7 0.39 0.85 -4.08
C ILE A 7 0.07 -0.50 -4.68
N ILE A 8 -1.17 -0.95 -4.49
CA ILE A 8 -1.63 -2.29 -4.84
C ILE A 8 -2.95 -2.23 -5.61
N LYS A 9 -3.30 -3.36 -6.23
CA LYS A 9 -4.64 -3.53 -6.80
C LYS A 9 -5.68 -3.53 -5.68
N PRO A 10 -6.84 -2.87 -5.85
CA PRO A 10 -7.87 -2.84 -4.81
C PRO A 10 -8.32 -4.22 -4.34
N SER A 11 -8.37 -5.19 -5.24
CA SER A 11 -8.77 -6.57 -4.92
C SER A 11 -7.80 -7.29 -3.97
N LYS A 12 -6.59 -6.75 -3.78
CA LYS A 12 -5.57 -7.36 -2.93
C LYS A 12 -5.53 -6.81 -1.51
N LEU A 13 -6.32 -5.78 -1.23
CA LEU A 13 -6.27 -5.09 0.07
C LEU A 13 -6.49 -6.03 1.25
N ASP A 14 -7.52 -6.87 1.20
CA ASP A 14 -7.86 -7.75 2.32
C ASP A 14 -6.75 -8.76 2.60
N ASP A 15 -6.18 -9.36 1.55
CA ASP A 15 -5.08 -10.32 1.69
C ASP A 15 -3.83 -9.67 2.24
N VAL A 16 -3.48 -8.48 1.76
CA VAL A 16 -2.33 -7.71 2.25
C VAL A 16 -2.52 -7.33 3.71
N LYS A 17 -3.68 -6.83 4.06
CA LYS A 17 -4.02 -6.47 5.44
C LYS A 17 -3.89 -7.69 6.36
N ALA A 18 -4.40 -8.84 5.98
CA ALA A 18 -4.28 -10.07 6.75
C ALA A 18 -2.82 -10.49 6.93
N GLY A 19 -2.01 -10.41 5.87
CA GLY A 19 -0.59 -10.75 5.93
C GLY A 19 0.21 -9.84 6.86
N ILE A 20 -0.08 -8.55 6.85
CA ILE A 20 0.56 -7.58 7.75
C ILE A 20 0.12 -7.82 9.20
N HIS A 21 -1.18 -8.04 9.42
CA HIS A 21 -1.74 -8.29 10.74
C HIS A 21 -1.13 -9.55 11.39
N ALA A 22 -0.87 -10.57 10.60
CA ALA A 22 -0.25 -11.82 11.09
C ALA A 22 1.15 -11.61 11.68
N LEU A 23 1.81 -10.50 11.35
CA LEU A 23 3.12 -10.13 11.91
C LEU A 23 3.02 -9.34 13.21
N GLY A 24 1.81 -9.14 13.73
CA GLY A 24 1.57 -8.34 14.93
C GLY A 24 1.45 -6.84 14.69
N VAL A 25 1.46 -6.40 13.43
CA VAL A 25 1.24 -4.99 13.08
C VAL A 25 -0.27 -4.75 13.01
N THR A 26 -0.78 -3.89 13.88
CA THR A 26 -2.21 -3.68 14.04
C THR A 26 -2.73 -2.39 13.40
N GLY A 27 -1.86 -1.41 13.20
CA GLY A 27 -2.25 -0.12 12.63
C GLY A 27 -1.78 0.03 11.20
N LEU A 28 -2.67 0.43 10.31
CA LEU A 28 -2.32 0.84 8.95
C LEU A 28 -3.30 1.90 8.47
N THR A 29 -2.86 2.70 7.51
CA THR A 29 -3.68 3.73 6.90
C THR A 29 -3.90 3.38 5.44
N VAL A 30 -5.11 3.56 4.96
CA VAL A 30 -5.50 3.20 3.59
C VAL A 30 -6.01 4.44 2.86
N PHE A 31 -5.51 4.63 1.65
CA PHE A 31 -5.93 5.71 0.74
C PHE A 31 -6.44 5.11 -0.56
N GLU A 32 -7.54 5.64 -1.05
CA GLU A 32 -7.98 5.38 -2.41
C GLU A 32 -7.23 6.32 -3.33
N VAL A 33 -6.54 5.78 -4.34
CA VAL A 33 -5.73 6.55 -5.28
C VAL A 33 -6.02 6.09 -6.70
N LYS A 34 -5.57 6.87 -7.67
CA LYS A 34 -5.64 6.51 -9.08
C LYS A 34 -4.22 6.45 -9.62
N GLY A 35 -3.93 5.40 -10.38
CA GLY A 35 -2.62 5.19 -10.96
C GLY A 35 -2.66 5.21 -12.49
N TYR A 36 -1.60 5.74 -13.07
CA TYR A 36 -1.30 5.64 -14.49
C TYR A 36 0.13 5.11 -14.61
N GLY A 37 0.32 4.08 -15.41
CA GLY A 37 1.64 3.49 -15.57
C GLY A 37 1.69 2.55 -16.77
N ARG A 38 2.49 1.49 -16.67
CA ARG A 38 2.66 0.53 -17.77
C ARG A 38 1.37 -0.18 -18.16
N GLN A 39 0.42 -0.29 -17.24
CA GLN A 39 -0.90 -0.85 -17.50
C GLN A 39 -1.76 0.09 -18.38
N LYS A 40 -1.52 1.39 -18.31
CA LYS A 40 -2.09 2.46 -19.15
C LYS A 40 -3.61 2.53 -19.23
N GLY A 41 -4.32 1.95 -18.26
CA GLY A 41 -5.77 1.93 -18.29
C GLY A 41 -6.33 0.96 -19.33
N HIS A 42 -7.52 1.22 -19.80
CA HIS A 42 -8.21 0.38 -20.79
C HIS A 42 -9.19 1.23 -21.63
N THR A 43 -9.70 0.63 -22.70
CA THR A 43 -10.68 1.27 -23.56
C THR A 43 -12.09 0.85 -23.16
N GLU A 44 -12.99 1.81 -23.06
CA GLU A 44 -14.41 1.58 -22.77
C GLU A 44 -15.29 2.19 -23.85
N MET A 45 -16.54 1.68 -23.95
CA MET A 45 -17.57 2.21 -24.84
C MET A 45 -18.62 2.96 -24.02
N TYR A 46 -18.95 4.17 -24.45
CA TYR A 46 -20.00 4.97 -23.84
C TYR A 46 -20.85 5.63 -24.93
N ARG A 47 -22.15 5.32 -24.98
CA ARG A 47 -23.09 5.82 -25.98
C ARG A 47 -22.58 5.63 -27.42
N GLY A 48 -21.96 4.47 -27.68
CA GLY A 48 -21.41 4.16 -29.01
C GLY A 48 -20.07 4.81 -29.32
N THR A 49 -19.49 5.57 -28.37
CA THR A 49 -18.20 6.21 -28.55
C THR A 49 -17.15 5.49 -27.73
N GLU A 50 -16.07 5.09 -28.37
CA GLU A 50 -14.92 4.49 -27.71
C GLU A 50 -14.06 5.58 -27.09
N TYR A 51 -13.62 5.35 -25.84
CA TYR A 51 -12.66 6.24 -25.18
C TYR A 51 -11.69 5.43 -24.31
N THR A 52 -10.51 5.99 -24.07
CA THR A 52 -9.46 5.36 -23.27
C THR A 52 -9.56 5.82 -21.82
N VAL A 53 -9.61 4.85 -20.91
CA VAL A 53 -9.48 5.13 -19.47
C VAL A 53 -8.01 5.18 -19.13
N GLU A 54 -7.49 6.37 -18.80
CA GLU A 54 -6.07 6.58 -18.54
C GLU A 54 -5.66 6.19 -17.12
N PHE A 55 -6.54 6.44 -16.15
CA PHE A 55 -6.27 6.18 -14.75
C PHE A 55 -7.08 5.00 -14.25
N LEU A 56 -6.44 4.16 -13.46
CA LEU A 56 -7.07 3.00 -12.84
C LEU A 56 -7.11 3.18 -11.32
N PRO A 57 -8.19 2.72 -10.67
CA PRO A 57 -8.26 2.71 -9.20
C PRO A 57 -7.14 1.84 -8.63
N LYS A 58 -6.49 2.35 -7.61
CA LYS A 58 -5.50 1.64 -6.81
C LYS A 58 -5.73 1.95 -5.34
N ILE A 59 -5.10 1.17 -4.49
CA ILE A 59 -5.05 1.44 -3.05
C ILE A 59 -3.62 1.74 -2.68
N MET A 60 -3.42 2.79 -1.89
CA MET A 60 -2.15 2.99 -1.20
C MET A 60 -2.36 2.69 0.27
N LEU A 61 -1.61 1.75 0.80
CA LEU A 61 -1.58 1.52 2.25
C LEU A 61 -0.25 2.00 2.82
N SER A 62 -0.30 2.47 4.05
CA SER A 62 0.87 2.98 4.75
C SER A 62 0.94 2.37 6.13
N VAL A 63 2.08 1.80 6.47
CA VAL A 63 2.35 1.27 7.81
C VAL A 63 3.69 1.79 8.31
N ILE A 64 3.79 1.97 9.62
CA ILE A 64 5.01 2.40 10.28
C ILE A 64 5.47 1.28 11.18
N VAL A 65 6.73 0.87 11.02
CA VAL A 65 7.29 -0.27 11.73
C VAL A 65 8.70 0.03 12.23
N VAL A 66 9.12 -0.75 13.21
CA VAL A 66 10.54 -0.79 13.63
C VAL A 66 11.36 -1.51 12.57
N GLU A 67 12.68 -1.28 12.58
CA GLU A 67 13.60 -1.83 11.58
C GLU A 67 13.44 -3.34 11.37
N ASP A 68 13.31 -4.10 12.45
CA ASP A 68 13.26 -5.57 12.39
C ASP A 68 12.05 -6.10 11.63
N LEU A 69 11.00 -5.31 11.50
CA LEU A 69 9.77 -5.70 10.80
C LEU A 69 9.72 -5.26 9.33
N VAL A 70 10.70 -4.50 8.87
CA VAL A 70 10.69 -3.99 7.48
C VAL A 70 10.65 -5.14 6.47
N GLU A 71 11.62 -6.02 6.49
CA GLU A 71 11.67 -7.11 5.52
C GLU A 71 10.50 -8.09 5.65
N PRO A 72 10.09 -8.51 6.87
CA PRO A 72 8.88 -9.32 7.01
C PRO A 72 7.63 -8.67 6.43
N VAL A 73 7.44 -7.36 6.65
CA VAL A 73 6.27 -6.64 6.10
C VAL A 73 6.35 -6.54 4.59
N VAL A 74 7.52 -6.18 4.04
CA VAL A 74 7.71 -6.12 2.58
C VAL A 74 7.40 -7.48 1.94
N LYS A 75 7.88 -8.57 2.54
CA LYS A 75 7.61 -9.93 2.07
C LYS A 75 6.11 -10.25 2.13
N ALA A 76 5.45 -9.92 3.23
CA ALA A 76 4.01 -10.17 3.40
C ALA A 76 3.19 -9.43 2.33
N ILE A 77 3.53 -8.17 2.07
CA ILE A 77 2.85 -7.38 1.03
C ILE A 77 3.11 -8.00 -0.35
N THR A 78 4.35 -8.31 -0.66
CA THR A 78 4.73 -8.89 -1.95
C THR A 78 4.02 -10.22 -2.20
N ASP A 79 4.05 -11.13 -1.24
CA ASP A 79 3.44 -12.44 -1.37
C ASP A 79 1.92 -12.35 -1.54
N SER A 80 1.28 -11.39 -0.85
CA SER A 80 -0.18 -11.22 -0.88
C SER A 80 -0.67 -10.47 -2.12
N ALA A 81 0.10 -9.50 -2.60
CA ALA A 81 -0.33 -8.59 -3.67
C ALA A 81 0.10 -9.03 -5.07
N ARG A 82 1.12 -9.87 -5.16
CA ARG A 82 1.73 -10.24 -6.44
C ARG A 82 0.81 -11.13 -7.27
N THR A 83 0.62 -10.77 -8.54
CA THR A 83 0.01 -11.64 -9.55
C THR A 83 1.01 -12.05 -10.63
N GLY A 84 2.13 -11.34 -10.75
CA GLY A 84 3.11 -11.51 -11.82
C GLY A 84 2.78 -10.74 -13.08
N LYS A 85 1.69 -9.98 -13.08
CA LYS A 85 1.24 -9.18 -14.22
C LYS A 85 1.54 -7.71 -14.00
N ILE A 86 1.58 -6.95 -15.09
CA ILE A 86 1.69 -5.50 -15.06
C ILE A 86 0.51 -4.95 -14.24
N GLY A 87 0.78 -3.98 -13.39
CA GLY A 87 -0.23 -3.36 -12.54
C GLY A 87 -0.22 -3.83 -11.09
N ASP A 88 0.70 -4.73 -10.72
CA ASP A 88 0.82 -5.22 -9.34
C ASP A 88 1.19 -4.14 -8.33
N GLY A 89 1.85 -3.09 -8.78
CA GLY A 89 2.18 -1.94 -7.93
C GLY A 89 3.63 -1.94 -7.44
N LYS A 90 3.87 -1.10 -6.44
CA LYS A 90 5.22 -0.90 -5.89
C LYS A 90 5.15 -0.68 -4.39
N ILE A 91 6.27 -0.91 -3.74
CA ILE A 91 6.46 -0.68 -2.31
C ILE A 91 7.56 0.36 -2.16
N PHE A 92 7.32 1.36 -1.31
CA PHE A 92 8.28 2.41 -0.98
C PHE A 92 8.64 2.32 0.49
N VAL A 93 9.92 2.35 0.80
CA VAL A 93 10.40 2.32 2.19
C VAL A 93 11.16 3.61 2.45
N THR A 94 10.72 4.36 3.46
CA THR A 94 11.36 5.63 3.84
C THR A 94 11.68 5.63 5.32
N SER A 95 12.77 6.30 5.67
CA SER A 95 13.14 6.53 7.07
C SER A 95 12.29 7.64 7.65
N LEU A 96 11.84 7.46 8.89
CA LEU A 96 11.14 8.48 9.65
C LEU A 96 12.05 9.05 10.71
N ASP A 97 12.06 10.38 10.83
CA ASP A 97 12.82 11.05 11.88
C ASP A 97 12.16 10.88 13.23
N ASP A 98 10.83 10.92 13.28
CA ASP A 98 10.07 10.76 14.51
C ASP A 98 8.64 10.30 14.22
N VAL A 99 7.99 9.75 15.24
CA VAL A 99 6.56 9.42 15.27
C VAL A 99 6.02 9.92 16.60
N ILE A 100 4.90 10.61 16.58
CA ILE A 100 4.27 11.13 17.79
C ILE A 100 2.82 10.64 17.82
N ARG A 101 2.44 9.97 18.91
CA ARG A 101 1.05 9.58 19.12
C ARG A 101 0.27 10.77 19.66
N ILE A 102 -0.75 11.19 18.94
CA ILE A 102 -1.50 12.41 19.29
C ILE A 102 -2.13 12.29 20.67
N ARG A 103 -2.78 11.17 20.97
CA ARG A 103 -3.52 10.98 22.22
C ARG A 103 -2.63 11.03 23.46
N THR A 104 -1.43 10.48 23.40
CA THR A 104 -0.57 10.29 24.57
C THR A 104 0.67 11.17 24.57
N GLY A 105 1.06 11.70 23.41
CA GLY A 105 2.31 12.43 23.26
C GLY A 105 3.55 11.54 23.25
N GLU A 106 3.39 10.23 23.31
CA GLU A 106 4.52 9.30 23.18
C GLU A 106 5.23 9.49 21.85
N ARG A 107 6.55 9.28 21.85
CA ARG A 107 7.39 9.52 20.68
C ARG A 107 8.21 8.30 20.34
N GLY A 108 8.68 8.25 19.09
CA GLY A 108 9.56 7.22 18.62
C GLY A 108 8.89 5.84 18.64
N ARG A 109 9.65 4.84 19.03
CA ARG A 109 9.20 3.44 19.06
C ARG A 109 7.93 3.24 19.89
N ASP A 110 7.79 3.98 20.97
CA ASP A 110 6.62 3.86 21.89
C ASP A 110 5.35 4.42 21.25
N ALA A 111 5.46 5.19 20.18
CA ALA A 111 4.34 5.80 19.46
C ALA A 111 3.78 4.91 18.35
N ILE A 112 4.45 3.82 18.06
CA ILE A 112 4.02 2.89 16.99
C ILE A 112 2.94 1.94 17.48
#